data_8c4a786ada406c4e7833ad04f94edcd5
#
_entry.id   8c4a786ada406c4e7833ad04f94edcd5
#
_cell.length_a   1.000
_cell.length_b   1.000
_cell.length_c   1.000
_cell.angle_alpha   90.00
_cell.angle_beta   90.00
_cell.angle_gamma   90.00
#
_symmetry.space_group_name_H-M   'P 1'
#
loop_
_entity.id
_entity.type
_entity.pdbx_description
1 polymer ?
#
loop_
_entity_poly.entity_id
_entity_poly.type
_entity_poly.pdbx_seq_one_letter_code
_entity_poly.pdbx_strand_id
1 'polypeptide(L)'
;MSDKQIYNFTNEIDEVEVSSLGAKITVLSTEDSTITAEYQNPLDKPEFCAVLCGRKLTLKEKCTFNFFRSKAEGEYYITVRLPKTMYKKIKINTASGGVELPDAAVNAEHFELNTASGEININSAFVHAAIKSASGNVNVIGVEGLSPAELKISTVSGAVNVQNYSAEKYSISSVSGKTSYSGATGEGNINVTSGNVEITYAEWNKDLKINAVSGNVNIILPDDSGADVRFDGVSGTVKTNLNNTDGGFMNLGRGTNGEFGGSNKHKVNINLVSGKVTLAKNGSFETIKE
;
A
#
# COMPACT_ATOMS: atom_id res chain seq x y z
N MET A 1 21.47 -4.50 -30.60
CA MET A 1 20.09 -3.99 -30.73
C MET A 1 19.26 -4.78 -29.74
N SER A 2 18.58 -4.14 -28.80
CA SER A 2 17.70 -4.86 -27.88
C SER A 2 16.48 -5.31 -28.67
N ASP A 3 16.22 -6.63 -28.71
CA ASP A 3 15.02 -7.15 -29.36
C ASP A 3 13.81 -6.72 -28.54
N LYS A 4 13.00 -5.86 -29.15
CA LYS A 4 11.72 -5.41 -28.60
C LYS A 4 10.62 -6.29 -29.18
N GLN A 5 9.90 -6.97 -28.31
CA GLN A 5 8.72 -7.77 -28.67
C GLN A 5 7.46 -6.97 -28.34
N ILE A 6 6.52 -6.89 -29.27
CA ILE A 6 5.26 -6.16 -29.12
C ILE A 6 4.11 -7.12 -29.38
N TYR A 7 3.17 -7.15 -28.45
CA TYR A 7 1.94 -7.93 -28.54
C TYR A 7 0.75 -6.99 -28.47
N ASN A 8 -0.20 -7.15 -29.37
CA ASN A 8 -1.42 -6.35 -29.45
C ASN A 8 -2.64 -7.24 -29.31
N PHE A 9 -3.61 -6.83 -28.47
CA PHE A 9 -4.81 -7.57 -28.19
C PHE A 9 -6.03 -6.67 -28.37
N THR A 10 -6.89 -7.03 -29.31
CA THR A 10 -8.15 -6.32 -29.64
C THR A 10 -9.38 -6.98 -29.05
N ASN A 11 -9.20 -8.10 -28.32
CA ASN A 11 -10.28 -8.85 -27.68
C ASN A 11 -10.81 -8.10 -26.46
N GLU A 12 -12.04 -8.40 -26.07
CA GLU A 12 -12.57 -7.97 -24.79
C GLU A 12 -11.83 -8.68 -23.65
N ILE A 13 -11.00 -7.95 -22.94
CA ILE A 13 -10.20 -8.44 -21.81
C ILE A 13 -10.62 -7.67 -20.56
N ASP A 14 -11.00 -8.38 -19.51
CA ASP A 14 -11.38 -7.84 -18.20
C ASP A 14 -10.42 -8.26 -17.08
N GLU A 15 -9.53 -9.21 -17.34
CA GLU A 15 -8.48 -9.61 -16.39
C GLU A 15 -7.10 -9.57 -17.04
N VAL A 16 -6.16 -8.91 -16.36
CA VAL A 16 -4.76 -8.80 -16.80
C VAL A 16 -3.85 -9.30 -15.69
N GLU A 17 -3.01 -10.29 -15.99
CA GLU A 17 -1.98 -10.78 -15.08
C GLU A 17 -0.60 -10.60 -15.70
N VAL A 18 0.30 -9.93 -14.98
CA VAL A 18 1.70 -9.73 -15.38
C VAL A 18 2.60 -10.42 -14.35
N SER A 19 3.50 -11.29 -14.83
CA SER A 19 4.42 -12.01 -13.97
C SER A 19 5.84 -11.94 -14.50
N SER A 20 6.79 -11.46 -13.68
CA SER A 20 8.19 -11.29 -14.01
C SER A 20 9.10 -11.76 -12.89
N LEU A 21 10.32 -12.16 -13.24
CA LEU A 21 11.38 -12.43 -12.26
C LEU A 21 12.09 -11.13 -11.85
N GLY A 22 12.39 -10.25 -12.79
CA GLY A 22 13.20 -9.08 -12.51
C GLY A 22 12.97 -7.87 -13.42
N ALA A 23 12.04 -7.96 -14.39
CA ALA A 23 11.72 -6.81 -15.23
C ALA A 23 11.14 -5.65 -14.42
N LYS A 24 11.51 -4.44 -14.79
CA LYS A 24 10.73 -3.27 -14.38
C LYS A 24 9.41 -3.27 -15.14
N ILE A 25 8.31 -3.34 -14.42
CA ILE A 25 6.95 -3.40 -14.97
C ILE A 25 6.34 -2.00 -14.90
N THR A 26 5.93 -1.47 -16.04
CA THR A 26 5.20 -0.20 -16.13
C THR A 26 3.82 -0.44 -16.74
N VAL A 27 2.76 -0.02 -16.04
CA VAL A 27 1.39 -0.10 -16.54
C VAL A 27 0.88 1.31 -16.79
N LEU A 28 0.48 1.59 -18.02
CA LEU A 28 0.01 2.88 -18.50
C LEU A 28 -1.42 2.77 -19.02
N SER A 29 -2.16 3.85 -18.99
CA SER A 29 -3.42 3.95 -19.72
C SER A 29 -3.20 4.36 -21.17
N THR A 30 -4.16 4.05 -22.03
CA THR A 30 -4.20 4.50 -23.43
C THR A 30 -5.61 4.86 -23.86
N GLU A 31 -5.71 5.78 -24.82
CA GLU A 31 -6.98 6.11 -25.51
C GLU A 31 -7.33 5.07 -26.58
N ASP A 32 -6.37 4.25 -26.99
CA ASP A 32 -6.59 3.19 -27.96
C ASP A 32 -7.47 2.09 -27.34
N SER A 33 -8.26 1.42 -28.17
CA SER A 33 -9.06 0.26 -27.75
C SER A 33 -8.28 -1.05 -27.64
N THR A 34 -6.97 -1.00 -27.91
CA THR A 34 -6.07 -2.16 -27.98
C THR A 34 -5.17 -2.21 -26.76
N ILE A 35 -5.11 -3.36 -26.09
CA ILE A 35 -4.06 -3.61 -25.10
C ILE A 35 -2.76 -3.88 -25.82
N THR A 36 -1.70 -3.14 -25.47
CA THR A 36 -0.36 -3.35 -25.99
C THR A 36 0.58 -3.76 -24.88
N ALA A 37 1.27 -4.88 -25.06
CA ALA A 37 2.34 -5.32 -24.17
C ALA A 37 3.68 -5.28 -24.91
N GLU A 38 4.61 -4.52 -24.37
CA GLU A 38 5.98 -4.40 -24.89
C GLU A 38 6.94 -5.07 -23.92
N TYR A 39 7.74 -5.97 -24.43
CA TYR A 39 8.85 -6.59 -23.71
C TYR A 39 10.16 -6.19 -24.35
N GLN A 40 11.05 -5.65 -23.58
CA GLN A 40 12.38 -5.23 -24.02
C GLN A 40 13.43 -5.85 -23.11
N ASN A 41 14.22 -6.76 -23.68
CA ASN A 41 15.30 -7.42 -22.97
C ASN A 41 16.58 -7.46 -23.84
N PRO A 42 17.67 -6.82 -23.42
CA PRO A 42 18.92 -6.81 -24.18
C PRO A 42 19.64 -8.18 -24.18
N LEU A 43 19.22 -9.10 -23.34
CA LEU A 43 19.91 -10.39 -23.12
C LEU A 43 19.18 -11.59 -23.73
N ASP A 44 18.08 -11.38 -24.44
CA ASP A 44 17.30 -12.42 -25.12
C ASP A 44 16.76 -13.56 -24.20
N LYS A 45 16.88 -13.43 -22.91
CA LYS A 45 16.39 -14.39 -21.89
C LYS A 45 16.07 -13.68 -20.58
N PRO A 46 14.98 -14.01 -19.88
CA PRO A 46 14.02 -15.07 -20.17
C PRO A 46 13.10 -14.77 -21.36
N GLU A 47 12.58 -15.82 -22.01
CA GLU A 47 11.61 -15.71 -23.09
C GLU A 47 10.28 -15.17 -22.54
N PHE A 48 9.69 -14.20 -23.22
CA PHE A 48 8.40 -13.64 -22.85
C PHE A 48 7.24 -14.34 -23.56
N CYS A 49 6.15 -14.53 -22.86
CA CYS A 49 4.97 -15.22 -23.35
C CYS A 49 3.71 -14.45 -23.00
N ALA A 50 2.89 -14.22 -24.01
CA ALA A 50 1.57 -13.64 -23.85
C ALA A 50 0.51 -14.69 -24.20
N VAL A 51 -0.38 -14.99 -23.25
CA VAL A 51 -1.42 -16.02 -23.40
C VAL A 51 -2.77 -15.38 -23.11
N LEU A 52 -3.69 -15.49 -24.08
CA LEU A 52 -5.08 -15.11 -23.92
C LEU A 52 -5.93 -16.36 -23.71
N CYS A 53 -6.68 -16.40 -22.61
CA CYS A 53 -7.63 -17.47 -22.29
C CYS A 53 -8.97 -16.85 -21.91
N GLY A 54 -9.96 -16.95 -22.80
CA GLY A 54 -11.22 -16.23 -22.64
C GLY A 54 -11.01 -14.71 -22.57
N ARG A 55 -11.40 -14.09 -21.48
CA ARG A 55 -11.24 -12.64 -21.21
C ARG A 55 -10.04 -12.33 -20.32
N LYS A 56 -9.18 -13.32 -20.05
CA LYS A 56 -7.97 -13.15 -19.23
C LYS A 56 -6.72 -13.14 -20.09
N LEU A 57 -5.94 -12.06 -19.99
CA LEU A 57 -4.62 -11.93 -20.59
C LEU A 57 -3.55 -12.23 -19.51
N THR A 58 -2.66 -13.16 -19.78
CA THR A 58 -1.51 -13.48 -18.94
C THR A 58 -0.22 -13.19 -19.69
N LEU A 59 0.56 -12.26 -19.13
CA LEU A 59 1.86 -11.83 -19.60
C LEU A 59 2.92 -12.36 -18.64
N LYS A 60 3.79 -13.26 -19.08
CA LYS A 60 4.76 -13.89 -18.19
C LYS A 60 6.08 -14.21 -18.85
N GLU A 61 7.14 -14.17 -18.06
CA GLU A 61 8.43 -14.72 -18.43
C GLU A 61 8.44 -16.24 -18.24
N LYS A 62 8.96 -16.95 -19.21
CA LYS A 62 9.21 -18.39 -19.10
C LYS A 62 10.50 -18.64 -18.33
N CYS A 63 10.41 -19.21 -17.14
CA CYS A 63 11.57 -19.71 -16.42
C CYS A 63 12.17 -20.91 -17.15
N THR A 64 13.36 -20.77 -17.71
CA THR A 64 14.19 -21.92 -18.07
C THR A 64 15.11 -22.27 -16.89
N PHE A 65 15.24 -23.54 -16.56
CA PHE A 65 15.97 -24.07 -15.39
C PHE A 65 17.45 -23.57 -15.25
N ASN A 66 18.00 -22.98 -16.30
CA ASN A 66 19.37 -22.46 -16.34
C ASN A 66 19.54 -21.02 -15.88
N PHE A 67 18.47 -20.35 -15.47
CA PHE A 67 18.51 -18.92 -15.10
C PHE A 67 19.34 -18.59 -13.84
N PHE A 68 19.52 -19.56 -12.95
CA PHE A 68 20.34 -19.37 -11.74
C PHE A 68 21.85 -19.22 -12.00
N ARG A 69 22.34 -19.40 -13.22
CA ARG A 69 23.76 -19.34 -13.55
C ARG A 69 24.26 -18.07 -14.24
N SER A 70 23.37 -17.25 -14.76
CA SER A 70 23.77 -15.99 -15.35
C SER A 70 23.31 -14.83 -14.46
N LYS A 71 24.25 -14.12 -13.82
CA LYS A 71 24.00 -12.72 -13.45
C LYS A 71 23.67 -12.00 -14.75
N ALA A 72 22.40 -11.83 -15.03
CA ALA A 72 21.97 -10.98 -16.12
C ALA A 72 22.29 -9.53 -15.70
N GLU A 73 23.43 -9.02 -16.12
CA GLU A 73 23.78 -7.61 -16.01
C GLU A 73 23.02 -6.86 -17.11
N GLY A 74 21.89 -6.27 -16.77
CA GLY A 74 21.10 -5.45 -17.67
C GLY A 74 19.68 -5.28 -17.15
N GLU A 75 19.19 -4.07 -17.22
CA GLU A 75 17.78 -3.78 -16.94
C GLU A 75 16.92 -4.19 -18.12
N TYR A 76 15.80 -4.85 -17.84
CA TYR A 76 14.81 -5.20 -18.85
C TYR A 76 13.41 -4.78 -18.38
N TYR A 77 12.52 -4.56 -19.34
CA TYR A 77 11.30 -3.81 -19.13
C TYR A 77 10.08 -4.53 -19.72
N ILE A 78 8.98 -4.48 -18.99
CA ILE A 78 7.66 -4.84 -19.47
C ILE A 78 6.79 -3.59 -19.37
N THR A 79 6.32 -3.09 -20.51
CA THR A 79 5.37 -1.97 -20.53
C THR A 79 4.03 -2.47 -21.04
N VAL A 80 2.98 -2.29 -20.25
CA VAL A 80 1.61 -2.67 -20.60
C VAL A 80 0.77 -1.41 -20.72
N ARG A 81 0.19 -1.19 -21.90
CA ARG A 81 -0.78 -0.09 -22.12
C ARG A 81 -2.18 -0.66 -22.13
N LEU A 82 -2.99 -0.15 -21.25
CA LEU A 82 -4.36 -0.59 -21.01
C LEU A 82 -5.36 0.48 -21.46
N PRO A 83 -6.35 0.15 -22.28
CA PRO A 83 -7.50 1.03 -22.51
C PRO A 83 -8.12 1.55 -21.20
N LYS A 84 -8.60 2.79 -21.22
CA LYS A 84 -9.27 3.42 -20.07
C LYS A 84 -10.65 2.80 -19.82
N THR A 85 -10.67 1.59 -19.34
CA THR A 85 -11.88 0.86 -18.95
C THR A 85 -11.76 0.35 -17.52
N MET A 86 -12.87 -0.08 -16.93
CA MET A 86 -12.86 -0.76 -15.64
C MET A 86 -12.53 -2.24 -15.86
N TYR A 87 -11.38 -2.67 -15.38
CA TYR A 87 -10.99 -4.08 -15.35
C TYR A 87 -11.59 -4.77 -14.13
N LYS A 88 -11.97 -6.05 -14.26
CA LYS A 88 -12.35 -6.85 -13.08
C LYS A 88 -11.16 -7.10 -12.20
N LYS A 89 -10.02 -7.42 -12.84
CA LYS A 89 -8.80 -7.72 -12.09
C LYS A 89 -7.54 -7.33 -12.83
N ILE A 90 -6.65 -6.64 -12.13
CA ILE A 90 -5.26 -6.46 -12.53
C ILE A 90 -4.38 -7.11 -11.47
N LYS A 91 -3.53 -8.05 -11.87
CA LYS A 91 -2.61 -8.75 -10.98
C LYS A 91 -1.18 -8.65 -11.48
N ILE A 92 -0.28 -8.25 -10.58
CA ILE A 92 1.15 -8.12 -10.87
C ILE A 92 1.93 -8.97 -9.87
N ASN A 93 2.79 -9.86 -10.38
CA ASN A 93 3.70 -10.64 -9.57
C ASN A 93 5.12 -10.41 -10.06
N THR A 94 6.03 -10.02 -9.17
CA THR A 94 7.44 -9.87 -9.49
C THR A 94 8.31 -10.42 -8.38
N ALA A 95 9.48 -10.97 -8.73
CA ALA A 95 10.42 -11.38 -7.69
C ALA A 95 11.32 -10.20 -7.26
N SER A 96 11.87 -9.44 -8.21
CA SER A 96 12.82 -8.36 -7.88
C SER A 96 12.68 -7.08 -8.71
N GLY A 97 11.83 -7.08 -9.74
CA GLY A 97 11.60 -5.90 -10.58
C GLY A 97 10.78 -4.82 -9.87
N GLY A 98 11.05 -3.57 -10.21
CA GLY A 98 10.21 -2.45 -9.81
C GLY A 98 8.85 -2.47 -10.50
N VAL A 99 7.84 -1.86 -9.88
CA VAL A 99 6.50 -1.74 -10.48
C VAL A 99 6.08 -0.27 -10.44
N GLU A 100 5.69 0.23 -11.60
CA GLU A 100 5.22 1.60 -11.79
C GLU A 100 3.83 1.64 -12.42
N LEU A 101 2.90 2.29 -11.75
CA LEU A 101 1.59 2.69 -12.27
C LEU A 101 1.48 4.21 -12.12
N PRO A 102 2.08 4.99 -13.02
CA PRO A 102 2.14 6.45 -12.88
C PRO A 102 0.84 7.14 -13.28
N ASP A 103 -0.09 6.41 -13.89
CA ASP A 103 -1.29 6.96 -14.52
C ASP A 103 -2.54 6.65 -13.71
N ALA A 104 -3.19 7.70 -13.20
CA ALA A 104 -4.43 7.63 -12.43
C ALA A 104 -5.62 7.02 -13.20
N ALA A 105 -5.54 6.92 -14.52
CA ALA A 105 -6.63 6.39 -15.35
C ALA A 105 -6.61 4.85 -15.50
N VAL A 106 -5.65 4.15 -14.90
CA VAL A 106 -5.68 2.68 -14.82
C VAL A 106 -6.63 2.26 -13.70
N ASN A 107 -7.79 1.70 -14.07
CA ASN A 107 -8.86 1.37 -13.12
C ASN A 107 -9.14 -0.13 -13.06
N ALA A 108 -9.33 -0.67 -11.86
CA ALA A 108 -9.77 -2.05 -11.66
C ALA A 108 -10.65 -2.20 -10.40
N GLU A 109 -11.57 -3.16 -10.44
CA GLU A 109 -12.32 -3.58 -9.26
C GLU A 109 -11.37 -4.24 -8.24
N HIS A 110 -10.52 -5.17 -8.70
CA HIS A 110 -9.51 -5.81 -7.86
C HIS A 110 -8.11 -5.57 -8.40
N PHE A 111 -7.26 -5.02 -7.58
CA PHE A 111 -5.83 -4.88 -7.84
C PHE A 111 -5.03 -5.72 -6.86
N GLU A 112 -4.18 -6.61 -7.36
CA GLU A 112 -3.28 -7.43 -6.55
C GLU A 112 -1.85 -7.23 -7.02
N LEU A 113 -0.95 -6.87 -6.10
CA LEU A 113 0.48 -6.78 -6.35
C LEU A 113 1.25 -7.58 -5.32
N ASN A 114 2.10 -8.50 -5.79
CA ASN A 114 2.98 -9.30 -4.96
C ASN A 114 4.42 -9.13 -5.45
N THR A 115 5.33 -8.73 -4.55
CA THR A 115 6.76 -8.66 -4.84
C THR A 115 7.58 -9.24 -3.71
N ALA A 116 8.71 -9.86 -4.04
CA ALA A 116 9.68 -10.23 -3.01
C ALA A 116 10.63 -9.05 -2.71
N SER A 117 11.10 -8.33 -3.75
CA SER A 117 11.87 -7.10 -3.59
C SER A 117 11.65 -6.20 -4.80
N GLY A 118 11.89 -4.93 -4.67
CA GLY A 118 11.68 -3.96 -5.74
C GLY A 118 10.87 -2.76 -5.24
N GLU A 119 11.07 -1.65 -5.88
CA GLU A 119 10.32 -0.43 -5.57
C GLU A 119 8.96 -0.45 -6.27
N ILE A 120 7.93 -0.11 -5.53
CA ILE A 120 6.55 -0.04 -6.02
C ILE A 120 6.09 1.40 -5.96
N ASN A 121 5.69 1.95 -7.10
CA ASN A 121 5.13 3.29 -7.21
C ASN A 121 3.77 3.22 -7.92
N ILE A 122 2.71 3.53 -7.18
CA ILE A 122 1.33 3.47 -7.65
C ILE A 122 0.70 4.85 -7.51
N ASN A 123 0.24 5.41 -8.61
CA ASN A 123 -0.57 6.61 -8.67
C ASN A 123 -1.92 6.27 -9.32
N SER A 124 -2.70 5.48 -8.62
CA SER A 124 -4.02 4.99 -9.07
C SER A 124 -4.87 4.62 -7.87
N ALA A 125 -6.17 4.64 -8.04
CA ALA A 125 -7.10 4.15 -7.05
C ALA A 125 -7.92 2.98 -7.61
N PHE A 126 -8.02 1.92 -6.82
CA PHE A 126 -8.74 0.69 -7.15
C PHE A 126 -9.82 0.46 -6.12
N VAL A 127 -10.94 -0.18 -6.51
CA VAL A 127 -12.02 -0.46 -5.57
C VAL A 127 -11.50 -1.31 -4.40
N HIS A 128 -10.77 -2.39 -4.71
CA HIS A 128 -10.08 -3.22 -3.73
C HIS A 128 -8.61 -3.36 -4.11
N ALA A 129 -7.72 -2.80 -3.32
CA ALA A 129 -6.27 -2.89 -3.53
C ALA A 129 -5.60 -3.78 -2.48
N ALA A 130 -4.81 -4.76 -2.93
CA ALA A 130 -3.99 -5.62 -2.07
C ALA A 130 -2.54 -5.64 -2.54
N ILE A 131 -1.64 -5.10 -1.72
CA ILE A 131 -0.22 -4.96 -2.02
C ILE A 131 0.58 -5.75 -1.00
N LYS A 132 1.43 -6.67 -1.46
CA LYS A 132 2.31 -7.48 -0.62
C LYS A 132 3.76 -7.33 -1.06
N SER A 133 4.63 -6.94 -0.15
CA SER A 133 6.06 -6.81 -0.38
C SER A 133 6.83 -7.54 0.72
N ALA A 134 7.81 -8.36 0.35
CA ALA A 134 8.69 -8.92 1.38
C ALA A 134 9.76 -7.88 1.78
N SER A 135 10.44 -7.24 0.81
CA SER A 135 11.48 -6.26 1.13
C SER A 135 11.60 -5.18 0.04
N GLY A 136 10.77 -4.27 -0.05
CA GLY A 136 10.82 -3.18 -1.03
C GLY A 136 10.04 -1.99 -0.52
N ASN A 137 10.34 -0.83 -1.03
CA ASN A 137 9.57 0.36 -0.70
C ASN A 137 8.27 0.37 -1.50
N VAL A 138 7.18 0.73 -0.83
CA VAL A 138 5.85 0.82 -1.42
C VAL A 138 5.38 2.27 -1.29
N ASN A 139 5.20 2.93 -2.42
CA ASN A 139 4.63 4.27 -2.50
C ASN A 139 3.28 4.20 -3.21
N VAL A 140 2.23 4.61 -2.54
CA VAL A 140 0.87 4.66 -3.08
C VAL A 140 0.33 6.06 -2.94
N ILE A 141 -0.05 6.65 -4.06
CA ILE A 141 -0.70 7.96 -4.09
C ILE A 141 -2.13 7.77 -4.56
N GLY A 142 -3.09 8.18 -3.74
CA GLY A 142 -4.50 8.14 -4.09
C GLY A 142 -4.86 9.21 -5.12
N VAL A 143 -5.96 8.97 -5.79
CA VAL A 143 -6.52 9.90 -6.79
C VAL A 143 -7.66 10.66 -6.16
N GLU A 144 -7.63 11.98 -6.27
CA GLU A 144 -8.67 12.86 -5.72
C GLU A 144 -10.06 12.54 -6.33
N GLY A 145 -11.07 12.56 -5.49
CA GLY A 145 -12.46 12.29 -5.90
C GLY A 145 -12.82 10.80 -6.04
N LEU A 146 -11.89 9.88 -5.81
CA LEU A 146 -12.16 8.44 -5.74
C LEU A 146 -12.16 7.97 -4.28
N SER A 147 -13.13 7.13 -3.94
CA SER A 147 -13.27 6.53 -2.61
C SER A 147 -13.20 5.00 -2.73
N PRO A 148 -11.99 4.42 -2.69
CA PRO A 148 -11.82 2.98 -2.71
C PRO A 148 -12.50 2.31 -1.53
N ALA A 149 -13.06 1.10 -1.75
CA ALA A 149 -13.70 0.35 -0.69
C ALA A 149 -12.66 -0.22 0.29
N GLU A 150 -11.52 -0.71 -0.23
CA GLU A 150 -10.53 -1.34 0.62
C GLU A 150 -9.09 -1.17 0.14
N LEU A 151 -8.18 -0.85 1.09
CA LEU A 151 -6.73 -0.87 0.89
C LEU A 151 -6.09 -1.86 1.86
N LYS A 152 -5.41 -2.88 1.35
CA LYS A 152 -4.60 -3.81 2.13
C LYS A 152 -3.14 -3.71 1.76
N ILE A 153 -2.27 -3.44 2.74
CA ILE A 153 -0.82 -3.45 2.55
C ILE A 153 -0.19 -4.38 3.57
N SER A 154 0.64 -5.30 3.08
CA SER A 154 1.39 -6.22 3.92
C SER A 154 2.86 -6.17 3.53
N THR A 155 3.74 -5.84 4.47
CA THR A 155 5.19 -5.82 4.26
C THR A 155 5.92 -6.58 5.35
N VAL A 156 7.01 -7.24 4.99
CA VAL A 156 7.90 -7.82 6.00
C VAL A 156 8.96 -6.80 6.39
N SER A 157 9.62 -6.16 5.42
CA SER A 157 10.56 -5.06 5.65
C SER A 157 10.48 -4.04 4.51
N GLY A 158 10.95 -2.85 4.74
CA GLY A 158 10.87 -1.76 3.78
C GLY A 158 9.96 -0.62 4.26
N ALA A 159 10.01 0.48 3.55
CA ALA A 159 9.17 1.62 3.84
C ALA A 159 7.84 1.52 3.07
N VAL A 160 6.75 1.86 3.74
CA VAL A 160 5.43 2.02 3.13
C VAL A 160 5.02 3.47 3.27
N ASN A 161 4.71 4.11 2.16
CA ASN A 161 4.24 5.48 2.11
C ASN A 161 2.93 5.54 1.33
N VAL A 162 1.86 5.90 2.00
CA VAL A 162 0.53 6.09 1.41
C VAL A 162 0.15 7.55 1.55
N GLN A 163 -0.28 8.18 0.46
CA GLN A 163 -0.67 9.58 0.44
C GLN A 163 -2.04 9.74 -0.22
N ASN A 164 -2.93 10.48 0.42
CA ASN A 164 -4.23 10.87 -0.12
C ASN A 164 -5.08 9.71 -0.68
N TYR A 165 -4.97 8.53 -0.08
CA TYR A 165 -5.74 7.35 -0.48
C TYR A 165 -6.94 7.17 0.46
N SER A 166 -8.07 7.77 0.11
CA SER A 166 -9.29 7.78 0.94
C SER A 166 -10.07 6.47 0.78
N ALA A 167 -9.71 5.44 1.56
CA ALA A 167 -10.42 4.16 1.52
C ALA A 167 -11.47 4.07 2.66
N GLU A 168 -12.62 3.42 2.39
CA GLU A 168 -13.63 3.14 3.42
C GLU A 168 -13.07 2.22 4.52
N LYS A 169 -12.19 1.29 4.13
CA LYS A 169 -11.45 0.41 5.04
C LYS A 169 -9.99 0.30 4.62
N TYR A 170 -9.11 0.29 5.59
CA TYR A 170 -7.70 -0.03 5.33
C TYR A 170 -7.13 -1.00 6.34
N SER A 171 -6.20 -1.83 5.89
CA SER A 171 -5.45 -2.75 6.74
C SER A 171 -3.97 -2.68 6.39
N ILE A 172 -3.16 -2.34 7.38
CA ILE A 172 -1.71 -2.28 7.24
C ILE A 172 -1.08 -3.28 8.18
N SER A 173 -0.28 -4.19 7.62
CA SER A 173 0.47 -5.18 8.37
C SER A 173 1.96 -5.06 8.08
N SER A 174 2.78 -4.77 9.08
CA SER A 174 4.22 -4.60 8.96
C SER A 174 4.95 -5.43 10.01
N VAL A 175 5.92 -6.22 9.59
CA VAL A 175 6.80 -6.93 10.53
C VAL A 175 7.88 -5.98 11.02
N SER A 176 8.60 -5.32 10.11
CA SER A 176 9.59 -4.28 10.44
C SER A 176 9.62 -3.21 9.35
N GLY A 177 10.06 -2.02 9.70
CA GLY A 177 10.13 -0.91 8.76
C GLY A 177 9.33 0.32 9.21
N LYS A 178 9.27 1.29 8.33
CA LYS A 178 8.50 2.53 8.55
C LYS A 178 7.26 2.52 7.67
N THR A 179 6.11 2.79 8.26
CA THR A 179 4.87 3.00 7.53
C THR A 179 4.37 4.42 7.79
N SER A 180 4.09 5.16 6.73
CA SER A 180 3.49 6.49 6.78
C SER A 180 2.24 6.50 5.93
N TYR A 181 1.13 6.93 6.49
CA TYR A 181 -0.12 7.11 5.78
C TYR A 181 -0.69 8.50 6.06
N SER A 182 -0.67 9.37 5.07
CA SER A 182 -1.26 10.70 5.15
C SER A 182 -2.56 10.78 4.37
N GLY A 183 -3.55 11.50 4.93
CA GLY A 183 -4.87 11.61 4.33
C GLY A 183 -5.75 10.37 4.51
N ALA A 184 -5.56 9.62 5.59
CA ALA A 184 -6.39 8.47 5.91
C ALA A 184 -7.84 8.87 6.19
N THR A 185 -8.76 8.00 5.78
CA THR A 185 -10.18 8.05 6.12
C THR A 185 -10.65 6.63 6.44
N GLY A 186 -11.87 6.45 6.89
CA GLY A 186 -12.47 5.12 7.03
C GLY A 186 -11.93 4.27 8.19
N GLU A 187 -12.37 3.01 8.22
CA GLU A 187 -12.07 2.05 9.27
C GLU A 187 -10.64 1.51 9.15
N GLY A 188 -9.83 1.65 10.21
CA GLY A 188 -8.44 1.26 10.23
C GLY A 188 -8.14 -0.01 11.01
N ASN A 189 -7.28 -0.89 10.46
CA ASN A 189 -6.70 -2.03 11.17
C ASN A 189 -5.19 -2.06 10.96
N ILE A 190 -4.42 -1.87 12.03
CA ILE A 190 -2.97 -1.77 12.00
C ILE A 190 -2.37 -2.92 12.81
N ASN A 191 -1.52 -3.72 12.17
CA ASN A 191 -0.81 -4.81 12.82
C ASN A 191 0.70 -4.60 12.64
N VAL A 192 1.43 -4.40 13.74
CA VAL A 192 2.87 -4.12 13.72
C VAL A 192 3.59 -5.08 14.65
N THR A 193 4.59 -5.78 14.14
CA THR A 193 5.45 -6.59 15.01
C THR A 193 6.58 -5.74 15.58
N SER A 194 7.36 -5.08 14.73
CA SER A 194 8.46 -4.21 15.14
C SER A 194 8.66 -3.14 14.08
N GLY A 195 8.44 -1.91 14.40
CA GLY A 195 8.55 -0.83 13.41
C GLY A 195 7.84 0.44 13.85
N ASN A 196 7.88 1.43 13.00
CA ASN A 196 7.23 2.71 13.26
C ASN A 196 6.09 2.91 12.27
N VAL A 197 4.92 3.24 12.79
CA VAL A 197 3.73 3.57 12.00
C VAL A 197 3.29 4.98 12.34
N GLU A 198 3.07 5.76 11.31
CA GLU A 198 2.54 7.11 11.41
C GLU A 198 1.33 7.26 10.50
N ILE A 199 0.19 7.63 11.05
CA ILE A 199 -1.04 7.82 10.30
C ILE A 199 -1.62 9.18 10.62
N THR A 200 -1.83 9.98 9.58
CA THR A 200 -2.52 11.26 9.67
C THR A 200 -3.88 11.14 9.00
N TYR A 201 -4.93 11.32 9.76
CA TYR A 201 -6.29 11.31 9.26
C TYR A 201 -6.64 12.65 8.62
N ALA A 202 -7.24 12.59 7.42
CA ALA A 202 -7.92 13.73 6.81
C ALA A 202 -9.32 13.90 7.40
N GLU A 203 -10.01 12.77 7.62
CA GLU A 203 -11.32 12.72 8.26
C GLU A 203 -11.33 11.61 9.31
N TRP A 204 -11.83 11.93 10.50
CA TRP A 204 -12.00 11.00 11.60
C TRP A 204 -13.48 10.62 11.72
N ASN A 205 -13.88 9.52 11.08
CA ASN A 205 -15.29 9.15 10.91
C ASN A 205 -15.60 7.66 11.13
N LYS A 206 -14.59 6.86 11.50
CA LYS A 206 -14.69 5.41 11.70
C LYS A 206 -13.74 4.93 12.79
N ASP A 207 -13.94 3.68 13.21
CA ASP A 207 -13.17 3.04 14.26
C ASP A 207 -11.75 2.64 13.81
N LEU A 208 -10.83 2.59 14.79
CA LEU A 208 -9.43 2.21 14.58
C LEU A 208 -9.04 1.08 15.51
N LYS A 209 -8.41 0.03 14.98
CA LYS A 209 -7.80 -1.05 15.73
C LYS A 209 -6.30 -1.07 15.52
N ILE A 210 -5.54 -1.12 16.62
CA ILE A 210 -4.08 -1.18 16.63
C ILE A 210 -3.64 -2.41 17.42
N ASN A 211 -2.87 -3.28 16.78
CA ASN A 211 -2.20 -4.39 17.43
C ASN A 211 -0.68 -4.23 17.22
N ALA A 212 0.07 -3.98 18.28
CA ALA A 212 1.51 -3.81 18.19
C ALA A 212 2.22 -4.72 19.20
N VAL A 213 3.25 -5.43 18.73
CA VAL A 213 4.09 -6.23 19.62
C VAL A 213 5.20 -5.34 20.20
N SER A 214 6.00 -4.71 19.33
CA SER A 214 7.07 -3.79 19.70
C SER A 214 7.21 -2.73 18.62
N GLY A 215 7.13 -1.50 18.95
CA GLY A 215 7.23 -0.42 17.98
C GLY A 215 6.49 0.84 18.40
N ASN A 216 6.57 1.85 17.57
CA ASN A 216 5.90 3.11 17.81
C ASN A 216 4.77 3.32 16.80
N VAL A 217 3.59 3.67 17.30
CA VAL A 217 2.44 4.00 16.47
C VAL A 217 2.00 5.42 16.80
N ASN A 218 2.09 6.30 15.83
CA ASN A 218 1.66 7.70 15.95
C ASN A 218 0.42 7.91 15.10
N ILE A 219 -0.66 8.33 15.73
CA ILE A 219 -1.92 8.65 15.08
C ILE A 219 -2.20 10.12 15.27
N ILE A 220 -2.38 10.82 14.16
CA ILE A 220 -2.69 12.25 14.11
C ILE A 220 -4.14 12.39 13.65
N LEU A 221 -4.95 13.00 14.48
CA LEU A 221 -6.37 13.22 14.24
C LEU A 221 -6.64 14.70 13.93
N PRO A 222 -7.69 15.02 13.16
CA PRO A 222 -8.17 16.38 13.01
C PRO A 222 -8.49 17.05 14.37
N ASP A 223 -8.45 18.37 14.44
CA ASP A 223 -8.51 19.13 15.69
C ASP A 223 -9.76 18.89 16.54
N ASP A 224 -10.92 18.72 15.91
CA ASP A 224 -12.20 18.54 16.61
C ASP A 224 -12.50 17.06 16.94
N SER A 225 -11.53 16.19 16.71
CA SER A 225 -11.69 14.75 16.92
C SER A 225 -11.66 14.38 18.39
N GLY A 226 -12.42 13.33 18.69
CA GLY A 226 -12.36 12.62 19.97
C GLY A 226 -12.17 11.13 19.74
N ALA A 227 -11.80 10.41 20.78
CA ALA A 227 -11.61 8.98 20.77
C ALA A 227 -12.20 8.32 22.02
N ASP A 228 -12.93 7.23 21.82
CA ASP A 228 -13.26 6.27 22.88
C ASP A 228 -12.16 5.21 22.90
N VAL A 229 -11.17 5.40 23.78
CA VAL A 229 -9.94 4.60 23.80
C VAL A 229 -10.06 3.44 24.75
N ARG A 230 -9.85 2.24 24.22
CA ARG A 230 -9.61 1.04 25.01
C ARG A 230 -8.17 0.59 24.82
N PHE A 231 -7.42 0.59 25.91
CA PHE A 231 -6.03 0.15 25.94
C PHE A 231 -5.85 -1.12 26.76
N ASP A 232 -5.49 -2.21 26.09
CA ASP A 232 -5.07 -3.47 26.69
C ASP A 232 -3.59 -3.74 26.35
N GLY A 233 -2.76 -4.02 27.36
CA GLY A 233 -1.32 -4.21 27.11
C GLY A 233 -0.58 -4.91 28.23
N VAL A 234 0.61 -5.40 27.93
CA VAL A 234 1.50 -6.04 28.92
C VAL A 234 2.50 -5.02 29.47
N SER A 235 3.26 -4.39 28.59
CA SER A 235 4.29 -3.42 28.92
C SER A 235 4.39 -2.42 27.78
N GLY A 236 3.90 -1.25 27.93
CA GLY A 236 3.92 -0.23 26.88
C GLY A 236 3.28 1.05 27.37
N THR A 237 3.39 2.09 26.57
CA THR A 237 2.88 3.41 26.92
C THR A 237 1.92 3.88 25.84
N VAL A 238 0.75 4.34 26.26
CA VAL A 238 -0.16 5.10 25.39
C VAL A 238 -0.18 6.54 25.88
N LYS A 239 0.02 7.48 24.95
CA LYS A 239 -0.02 8.91 25.23
C LYS A 239 -1.06 9.59 24.38
N THR A 240 -1.74 10.57 24.93
CA THR A 240 -2.69 11.40 24.17
C THR A 240 -2.67 12.85 24.66
N ASN A 241 -2.91 13.78 23.75
CA ASN A 241 -3.15 15.19 24.04
C ASN A 241 -4.57 15.62 23.65
N LEU A 242 -5.46 14.69 23.35
CA LEU A 242 -6.81 15.01 22.85
C LEU A 242 -7.62 15.89 23.80
N ASN A 243 -7.40 15.78 25.11
CA ASN A 243 -8.07 16.61 26.13
C ASN A 243 -7.33 17.92 26.46
N ASN A 244 -6.10 18.10 25.98
CA ASN A 244 -5.27 19.22 26.37
C ASN A 244 -5.29 20.33 25.32
N THR A 245 -5.73 21.51 25.71
CA THR A 245 -5.67 22.74 24.87
C THR A 245 -4.25 23.28 24.75
N ASP A 246 -3.38 22.96 25.71
CA ASP A 246 -2.00 23.48 25.81
C ASP A 246 -0.95 22.54 25.18
N GLY A 247 -1.38 21.52 24.41
CA GLY A 247 -0.50 20.59 23.71
C GLY A 247 0.20 19.55 24.61
N GLY A 248 0.00 19.56 25.90
CA GLY A 248 0.59 18.59 26.83
C GLY A 248 0.03 17.17 26.64
N PHE A 249 0.89 16.16 26.73
CA PHE A 249 0.49 14.75 26.64
C PHE A 249 0.23 14.14 28.01
N MET A 250 -0.88 13.37 28.11
CA MET A 250 -1.13 12.52 29.26
C MET A 250 -0.82 11.06 28.93
N ASN A 251 -0.33 10.32 29.91
CA ASN A 251 -0.12 8.88 29.81
C ASN A 251 -1.41 8.16 30.18
N LEU A 252 -1.82 7.18 29.36
CA LEU A 252 -2.92 6.28 29.65
C LEU A 252 -2.37 5.01 30.29
N GLY A 253 -2.90 4.67 31.45
CA GLY A 253 -2.57 3.43 32.14
C GLY A 253 -3.13 2.20 31.43
N ARG A 254 -2.52 1.05 31.69
CA ARG A 254 -3.04 -0.24 31.23
C ARG A 254 -4.45 -0.48 31.76
N GLY A 255 -5.33 -1.00 30.95
CA GLY A 255 -6.75 -1.19 31.28
C GLY A 255 -7.57 0.09 31.14
N THR A 256 -6.99 1.17 30.58
CA THR A 256 -7.76 2.40 30.32
C THR A 256 -8.92 2.09 29.37
N ASN A 257 -10.10 2.54 29.78
CA ASN A 257 -11.31 2.57 28.99
C ASN A 257 -11.96 3.92 29.25
N GLY A 258 -11.95 4.80 28.28
CA GLY A 258 -12.44 6.17 28.45
C GLY A 258 -12.44 7.02 27.20
N GLU A 259 -13.19 8.10 27.30
CA GLU A 259 -13.39 9.04 26.23
C GLU A 259 -12.44 10.26 26.36
N PHE A 260 -11.84 10.63 25.24
CA PHE A 260 -10.88 11.73 25.13
C PHE A 260 -11.22 12.63 23.96
N GLY A 261 -11.00 13.93 24.08
CA GLY A 261 -11.09 14.91 22.99
C GLY A 261 -12.49 15.44 22.71
N GLY A 262 -12.72 15.84 21.47
CA GLY A 262 -13.93 16.51 21.00
C GLY A 262 -15.18 15.66 20.94
N SER A 263 -16.21 16.17 20.29
CA SER A 263 -17.53 15.53 20.21
C SER A 263 -17.59 14.39 19.16
N ASN A 264 -16.75 14.47 18.12
CA ASN A 264 -16.66 13.45 17.09
C ASN A 264 -15.82 12.27 17.55
N LYS A 265 -16.42 11.33 18.27
CA LYS A 265 -15.73 10.21 18.94
C LYS A 265 -15.95 8.92 18.18
N HIS A 266 -14.86 8.23 17.88
CA HIS A 266 -14.85 6.87 17.36
C HIS A 266 -13.98 5.98 18.23
N LYS A 267 -14.18 4.67 18.14
CA LYS A 267 -13.47 3.70 19.00
C LYS A 267 -12.04 3.53 18.53
N VAL A 268 -11.12 3.55 19.50
CA VAL A 268 -9.70 3.23 19.29
C VAL A 268 -9.32 2.08 20.18
N ASN A 269 -9.25 0.87 19.62
CA ASN A 269 -8.84 -0.33 20.35
C ASN A 269 -7.34 -0.56 20.18
N ILE A 270 -6.60 -0.50 21.27
CA ILE A 270 -5.14 -0.62 21.29
C ILE A 270 -4.74 -1.87 22.06
N ASN A 271 -4.11 -2.83 21.39
CA ASN A 271 -3.47 -3.99 21.99
C ASN A 271 -1.96 -3.85 21.83
N LEU A 272 -1.23 -3.69 22.92
CA LEU A 272 0.20 -3.40 22.90
C LEU A 272 0.95 -4.34 23.84
N VAL A 273 1.92 -5.11 23.32
CA VAL A 273 2.78 -5.93 24.18
C VAL A 273 3.88 -5.06 24.78
N SER A 274 4.64 -4.35 23.94
CA SER A 274 5.61 -3.33 24.34
C SER A 274 5.71 -2.24 23.27
N GLY A 275 6.24 -1.08 23.62
CA GLY A 275 6.37 0.05 22.68
C GLY A 275 5.51 1.25 23.07
N LYS A 276 5.23 2.10 22.12
CA LYS A 276 4.53 3.37 22.36
C LYS A 276 3.44 3.62 21.33
N VAL A 277 2.27 4.00 21.80
CA VAL A 277 1.21 4.54 20.94
C VAL A 277 0.95 5.99 21.33
N THR A 278 0.88 6.88 20.33
CA THR A 278 0.57 8.29 20.53
C THR A 278 -0.68 8.62 19.72
N LEU A 279 -1.68 9.21 20.39
CA LEU A 279 -2.86 9.79 19.78
C LEU A 279 -2.76 11.31 19.96
N ALA A 280 -2.63 12.05 18.86
CA ALA A 280 -2.40 13.48 18.89
C ALA A 280 -3.34 14.23 17.95
N LYS A 281 -3.60 15.51 18.26
CA LYS A 281 -4.24 16.43 17.33
C LYS A 281 -3.25 16.96 16.30
N ASN A 282 -3.77 17.35 15.15
CA ASN A 282 -2.98 18.04 14.12
C ASN A 282 -2.32 19.31 14.72
N GLY A 283 -1.11 19.65 14.30
CA GLY A 283 -0.37 20.82 14.85
C GLY A 283 0.43 20.58 16.14
N SER A 284 0.23 19.43 16.83
CA SER A 284 0.92 19.17 18.10
C SER A 284 2.29 18.50 17.98
N PHE A 285 2.76 18.20 16.78
CA PHE A 285 3.98 17.40 16.54
C PHE A 285 5.28 18.20 16.47
N GLU A 286 5.24 19.54 16.42
CA GLU A 286 6.48 20.33 16.44
C GLU A 286 7.28 20.20 17.76
N THR A 287 6.66 19.68 18.83
CA THR A 287 7.26 19.58 20.17
C THR A 287 7.92 18.22 20.48
N ILE A 288 7.91 17.24 19.56
CA ILE A 288 8.44 15.89 19.82
C ILE A 288 9.82 15.66 19.16
N LYS A 289 10.53 16.73 18.81
CA LYS A 289 11.93 16.60 18.38
C LYS A 289 12.87 16.73 19.60
N GLU A 290 12.81 15.74 20.51
CA GLU A 290 13.90 15.46 21.46
C GLU A 290 13.82 14.01 21.98
#